data_cdce7d316216f962c7d8f443dd6eed80
#
_entry.id   cdce7d316216f962c7d8f443dd6eed80
#
_cell.length_a   1.000
_cell.length_b   1.000
_cell.length_c   1.000
_cell.angle_alpha   90.00
_cell.angle_beta   90.00
_cell.angle_gamma   90.00
#
_symmetry.space_group_name_H-M   'P 1'
#
loop_
_entity.id
_entity.type
_entity.pdbx_description
1 polymer ?
#
loop_
_entity_poly.entity_id
_entity_poly.type
_entity_poly.pdbx_seq_one_letter_code
_entity_poly.pdbx_strand_id
1 'polypeptide(L)'
;MEIRFANTGDIPRMIDLLQQVGEVHHQIRPDLFRAGAQKYDAEALKKLLADPSRPIVAGVVDGKMAGYAFCILQDVKNDPALCDRKSLYIDDLCVDAALRGAGVAEAIFNGVVDYAKSIGCDAVTLNVWSGNDRALHFYEKCGFRPQK
;
A
#
# COMPACT_ATOMS: atom_id res chain seq x y z
N MET A 1 4.93 16.84 -7.23
CA MET A 1 4.14 15.71 -6.71
C MET A 1 3.80 15.96 -5.25
N GLU A 2 2.57 15.73 -4.86
CA GLU A 2 2.09 15.88 -3.49
C GLU A 2 1.93 14.51 -2.83
N ILE A 3 2.37 14.38 -1.58
CA ILE A 3 2.12 13.20 -0.75
C ILE A 3 1.18 13.63 0.37
N ARG A 4 0.02 12.96 0.47
CA ARG A 4 -0.99 13.25 1.48
C ARG A 4 -1.77 12.00 1.82
N PHE A 5 -2.61 12.07 2.86
CA PHE A 5 -3.56 10.98 3.11
C PHE A 5 -4.71 11.06 2.11
N ALA A 6 -5.23 9.89 1.73
CA ALA A 6 -6.41 9.79 0.88
C ALA A 6 -7.66 10.28 1.62
N ASN A 7 -8.66 10.72 0.87
CA ASN A 7 -9.96 11.15 1.41
C ASN A 7 -11.10 10.57 0.58
N THR A 8 -12.34 10.84 1.00
CA THR A 8 -13.51 10.26 0.32
C THR A 8 -13.65 10.70 -1.13
N GLY A 9 -13.13 11.87 -1.48
CA GLY A 9 -13.13 12.36 -2.87
C GLY A 9 -12.22 11.55 -3.78
N ASP A 10 -11.30 10.78 -3.22
CA ASP A 10 -10.37 9.93 -3.99
C ASP A 10 -10.96 8.57 -4.35
N ILE A 11 -12.13 8.19 -3.80
CA ILE A 11 -12.68 6.83 -3.96
C ILE A 11 -12.83 6.42 -5.43
N PRO A 12 -13.40 7.22 -6.34
CA PRO A 12 -13.53 6.80 -7.74
C PRO A 12 -12.18 6.48 -8.38
N ARG A 13 -11.17 7.30 -8.10
CA ARG A 13 -9.83 7.09 -8.64
C ARG A 13 -9.15 5.88 -8.01
N MET A 14 -9.37 5.65 -6.72
CA MET A 14 -8.84 4.47 -6.03
C MET A 14 -9.40 3.18 -6.62
N ILE A 15 -10.69 3.18 -7.00
CA ILE A 15 -11.30 2.02 -7.65
C ILE A 15 -10.63 1.72 -8.99
N ASP A 16 -10.34 2.74 -9.80
CA ASP A 16 -9.60 2.56 -11.05
C ASP A 16 -8.26 1.88 -10.83
N LEU A 17 -7.52 2.34 -9.82
CA LEU A 17 -6.20 1.79 -9.49
C LEU A 17 -6.30 0.37 -8.92
N LEU A 18 -7.32 0.10 -8.12
CA LEU A 18 -7.57 -1.25 -7.60
C LEU A 18 -7.84 -2.25 -8.71
N GLN A 19 -8.55 -1.84 -9.76
CA GLN A 19 -8.79 -2.69 -10.92
C GLN A 19 -7.50 -3.01 -11.66
N GLN A 20 -6.57 -2.05 -11.79
CA GLN A 20 -5.24 -2.31 -12.37
C GLN A 20 -4.47 -3.35 -11.55
N VAL A 21 -4.44 -3.21 -10.24
CA VAL A 21 -3.76 -4.15 -9.34
C VAL A 21 -4.39 -5.53 -9.38
N GLY A 22 -5.71 -5.60 -9.43
CA GLY A 22 -6.44 -6.86 -9.55
C GLY A 22 -6.06 -7.64 -10.80
N GLU A 23 -5.89 -6.94 -11.92
CA GLU A 23 -5.47 -7.56 -13.17
C GLU A 23 -4.03 -8.10 -13.08
N VAL A 24 -3.12 -7.37 -12.44
CA VAL A 24 -1.75 -7.85 -12.22
C VAL A 24 -1.76 -9.14 -11.39
N HIS A 25 -2.54 -9.18 -10.32
CA HIS A 25 -2.65 -10.38 -9.48
C HIS A 25 -3.24 -11.55 -10.26
N HIS A 26 -4.24 -11.31 -11.09
CA HIS A 26 -4.83 -12.35 -11.94
C HIS A 26 -3.80 -12.96 -12.90
N GLN A 27 -2.96 -12.14 -13.51
CA GLN A 27 -1.92 -12.60 -14.43
C GLN A 27 -0.85 -13.44 -13.72
N ILE A 28 -0.52 -13.10 -12.49
CA ILE A 28 0.48 -13.84 -11.69
C ILE A 28 -0.10 -15.15 -11.15
N ARG A 29 -1.30 -15.11 -10.61
CA ARG A 29 -1.97 -16.26 -10.01
C ARG A 29 -3.44 -16.34 -10.47
N PRO A 30 -3.68 -16.76 -11.73
CA PRO A 30 -5.05 -16.86 -12.25
C PRO A 30 -5.90 -17.90 -11.52
N ASP A 31 -5.27 -18.83 -10.79
CA ASP A 31 -5.95 -19.80 -9.95
C ASP A 31 -6.52 -19.20 -8.64
N LEU A 32 -5.96 -18.09 -8.19
CA LEU A 32 -6.39 -17.42 -6.94
C LEU A 32 -7.20 -16.15 -7.19
N PHE A 33 -6.85 -15.37 -8.21
CA PHE A 33 -7.45 -14.06 -8.46
C PHE A 33 -8.27 -14.06 -9.75
N ARG A 34 -9.51 -13.59 -9.66
CA ARG A 34 -10.38 -13.47 -10.83
C ARG A 34 -9.91 -12.35 -11.74
N ALA A 35 -10.14 -12.49 -13.04
CA ALA A 35 -9.96 -11.39 -13.99
C ALA A 35 -10.90 -10.23 -13.58
N GLY A 36 -10.37 -9.00 -13.58
CA GLY A 36 -11.13 -7.82 -13.14
C GLY A 36 -11.39 -7.77 -11.65
N ALA A 37 -10.68 -8.57 -10.84
CA ALA A 37 -10.84 -8.57 -9.39
C ALA A 37 -10.57 -7.20 -8.79
N GLN A 38 -11.36 -6.83 -7.78
CA GLN A 38 -11.25 -5.57 -7.06
C GLN A 38 -11.31 -5.86 -5.57
N LYS A 39 -10.23 -5.55 -4.85
CA LYS A 39 -10.08 -5.90 -3.44
C LYS A 39 -11.10 -5.21 -2.54
N TYR A 40 -11.42 -3.94 -2.84
CA TYR A 40 -12.36 -3.14 -2.06
C TYR A 40 -13.35 -2.44 -2.98
N ASP A 41 -14.61 -2.39 -2.57
CA ASP A 41 -15.63 -1.55 -3.22
C ASP A 41 -15.70 -0.17 -2.53
N ALA A 42 -16.60 0.70 -3.02
CA ALA A 42 -16.71 2.06 -2.48
C ALA A 42 -17.08 2.07 -1.00
N GLU A 43 -17.96 1.17 -0.55
CA GLU A 43 -18.35 1.09 0.85
C GLU A 43 -17.20 0.64 1.75
N ALA A 44 -16.43 -0.36 1.29
CA ALA A 44 -15.25 -0.82 2.02
C ALA A 44 -14.20 0.29 2.12
N LEU A 45 -13.99 1.06 1.05
CA LEU A 45 -13.06 2.19 1.05
C LEU A 45 -13.47 3.28 2.03
N LYS A 46 -14.78 3.59 2.11
CA LYS A 46 -15.27 4.56 3.11
C LYS A 46 -14.94 4.11 4.52
N LYS A 47 -15.12 2.84 4.83
CA LYS A 47 -14.81 2.28 6.15
C LYS A 47 -13.31 2.37 6.46
N LEU A 48 -12.47 2.05 5.47
CA LEU A 48 -11.02 2.15 5.64
C LEU A 48 -10.57 3.58 5.88
N LEU A 49 -11.13 4.54 5.13
CA LEU A 49 -10.78 5.95 5.29
C LEU A 49 -11.18 6.51 6.66
N ALA A 50 -12.18 5.92 7.29
CA ALA A 50 -12.63 6.31 8.62
C ALA A 50 -11.86 5.60 9.75
N ASP A 51 -11.04 4.60 9.44
CA ASP A 51 -10.33 3.78 10.42
C ASP A 51 -8.91 4.33 10.64
N PRO A 52 -8.59 4.88 11.82
CA PRO A 52 -7.26 5.43 12.08
C PRO A 52 -6.15 4.40 12.12
N SER A 53 -6.47 3.10 12.26
CA SER A 53 -5.49 2.02 12.21
C SER A 53 -5.16 1.59 10.77
N ARG A 54 -5.81 2.19 9.77
CA ARG A 54 -5.64 1.85 8.37
C ARG A 54 -5.34 3.09 7.52
N PRO A 55 -4.20 3.76 7.75
CA PRO A 55 -3.87 4.95 6.98
C PRO A 55 -3.64 4.61 5.51
N ILE A 56 -4.09 5.50 4.64
CA ILE A 56 -3.88 5.38 3.18
C ILE A 56 -3.08 6.59 2.73
N VAL A 57 -1.85 6.35 2.29
CA VAL A 57 -0.96 7.39 1.78
C VAL A 57 -1.15 7.49 0.27
N ALA A 58 -1.39 8.70 -0.21
CA ALA A 58 -1.63 8.96 -1.62
C ALA A 58 -0.51 9.80 -2.22
N GLY A 59 -0.13 9.47 -3.46
CA GLY A 59 0.72 10.31 -4.29
C GLY A 59 -0.12 10.98 -5.35
N VAL A 60 -0.03 12.30 -5.46
CA VAL A 60 -0.85 13.11 -6.36
C VAL A 60 0.04 13.85 -7.33
N VAL A 61 -0.25 13.73 -8.62
CA VAL A 61 0.46 14.42 -9.71
C VAL A 61 -0.58 15.23 -10.47
N ASP A 62 -0.33 16.54 -10.61
CA ASP A 62 -1.21 17.47 -11.33
C ASP A 62 -2.68 17.39 -10.83
N GLY A 63 -2.87 17.28 -9.52
CA GLY A 63 -4.18 17.24 -8.89
C GLY A 63 -4.91 15.90 -9.00
N LYS A 64 -4.28 14.87 -9.59
CA LYS A 64 -4.87 13.54 -9.76
C LYS A 64 -4.05 12.51 -9.00
N MET A 65 -4.73 11.62 -8.27
CA MET A 65 -4.04 10.53 -7.57
C MET A 65 -3.32 9.63 -8.59
N ALA A 66 -2.00 9.53 -8.43
CA ALA A 66 -1.14 8.70 -9.28
C ALA A 66 -0.90 7.33 -8.67
N GLY A 67 -1.09 7.19 -7.37
CA GLY A 67 -0.89 5.94 -6.66
C GLY A 67 -1.26 6.07 -5.19
N TYR A 68 -1.20 4.94 -4.48
CA TYR A 68 -1.54 4.88 -3.05
C TYR A 68 -0.82 3.73 -2.37
N ALA A 69 -0.77 3.81 -1.04
CA ALA A 69 -0.37 2.68 -0.20
C ALA A 69 -1.45 2.48 0.86
N PHE A 70 -2.05 1.30 0.89
CA PHE A 70 -2.91 0.86 1.99
C PHE A 70 -2.03 0.32 3.10
N CYS A 71 -2.17 0.87 4.29
CA CYS A 71 -1.36 0.46 5.44
C CYS A 71 -2.24 -0.06 6.57
N ILE A 72 -1.66 -0.90 7.42
CA ILE A 72 -2.31 -1.40 8.62
C ILE A 72 -1.36 -1.17 9.77
N LEU A 73 -1.79 -0.40 10.77
CA LEU A 73 -1.02 -0.19 11.99
C LEU A 73 -1.14 -1.44 12.86
N GLN A 74 -0.01 -2.03 13.19
CA GLN A 74 0.08 -3.20 14.06
C GLN A 74 0.80 -2.80 15.33
N ASP A 75 0.09 -2.86 16.47
CA ASP A 75 0.60 -2.44 17.74
C ASP A 75 0.48 -3.62 18.72
N VAL A 76 1.62 -4.28 18.98
CA VAL A 76 1.69 -5.43 19.86
C VAL A 76 2.11 -4.98 21.25
N LYS A 77 1.21 -5.10 22.23
CA LYS A 77 1.44 -4.74 23.63
C LYS A 77 1.00 -5.86 24.56
N ASN A 78 1.77 -6.09 25.61
CA ASN A 78 1.43 -7.04 26.66
C ASN A 78 1.19 -8.48 26.15
N ASP A 79 1.83 -8.84 25.04
CA ASP A 79 1.78 -10.21 24.54
C ASP A 79 2.68 -11.11 25.39
N PRO A 80 2.22 -12.29 25.82
CA PRO A 80 3.03 -13.17 26.68
C PRO A 80 4.28 -13.70 26.00
N ALA A 81 4.31 -13.76 24.66
CA ALA A 81 5.39 -14.35 23.90
C ALA A 81 6.24 -13.36 23.11
N LEU A 82 5.69 -12.17 22.81
CA LEU A 82 6.35 -11.18 21.94
C LEU A 82 6.66 -9.92 22.74
N CYS A 83 7.78 -9.28 22.40
CA CYS A 83 8.10 -7.96 22.92
C CYS A 83 7.08 -6.94 22.39
N ASP A 84 6.82 -5.90 23.19
CA ASP A 84 6.00 -4.78 22.74
C ASP A 84 6.66 -4.17 21.51
N ARG A 85 5.87 -4.00 20.44
CA ARG A 85 6.36 -3.39 19.22
C ARG A 85 5.21 -2.77 18.44
N LYS A 86 5.58 -1.79 17.63
CA LYS A 86 4.65 -1.08 16.76
C LYS A 86 5.22 -1.09 15.35
N SER A 87 4.44 -1.53 14.40
CA SER A 87 4.86 -1.57 13.01
C SER A 87 3.75 -1.11 12.09
N LEU A 88 4.14 -0.62 10.91
CA LEU A 88 3.21 -0.24 9.87
C LEU A 88 3.37 -1.25 8.72
N TYR A 89 2.31 -2.00 8.46
CA TYR A 89 2.28 -3.00 7.40
C TYR A 89 1.71 -2.39 6.13
N ILE A 90 2.45 -2.50 5.02
CA ILE A 90 1.94 -2.10 3.71
C ILE A 90 1.17 -3.28 3.14
N ASP A 91 -0.17 -3.16 3.15
CA ASP A 91 -1.07 -4.18 2.62
C ASP A 91 -1.09 -4.17 1.09
N ASP A 92 -0.99 -2.98 0.51
CA ASP A 92 -1.01 -2.80 -0.94
C ASP A 92 -0.36 -1.47 -1.31
N LEU A 93 0.49 -1.47 -2.34
CA LEU A 93 1.07 -0.26 -2.91
C LEU A 93 0.88 -0.32 -4.42
N CYS A 94 0.20 0.66 -4.97
CA CYS A 94 -0.18 0.69 -6.37
C CYS A 94 0.15 2.03 -6.99
N VAL A 95 0.64 2.01 -8.22
CA VAL A 95 0.89 3.20 -9.04
C VAL A 95 0.20 3.00 -10.38
N ASP A 96 -0.43 4.05 -10.91
CA ASP A 96 -1.02 4.04 -12.23
C ASP A 96 0.02 3.57 -13.25
N ALA A 97 -0.34 2.55 -14.04
CA ALA A 97 0.56 1.97 -15.03
C ALA A 97 1.12 3.02 -16.01
N ALA A 98 0.34 4.04 -16.32
CA ALA A 98 0.76 5.13 -17.21
C ALA A 98 1.84 6.03 -16.59
N LEU A 99 2.04 5.99 -15.27
CA LEU A 99 2.97 6.85 -14.55
C LEU A 99 4.13 6.08 -13.93
N ARG A 100 4.29 4.81 -14.26
CA ARG A 100 5.42 4.01 -13.78
C ARG A 100 6.73 4.60 -14.31
N GLY A 101 7.77 4.57 -13.47
CA GLY A 101 9.07 5.13 -13.82
C GLY A 101 9.21 6.62 -13.53
N ALA A 102 8.16 7.29 -13.07
CA ALA A 102 8.18 8.72 -12.71
C ALA A 102 8.52 8.97 -11.23
N GLY A 103 8.91 7.92 -10.49
CA GLY A 103 9.27 8.06 -9.07
C GLY A 103 8.09 8.12 -8.12
N VAL A 104 6.88 7.84 -8.58
CA VAL A 104 5.66 7.92 -7.75
C VAL A 104 5.69 6.87 -6.63
N ALA A 105 6.02 5.63 -6.95
CA ALA A 105 6.07 4.55 -5.95
C ALA A 105 7.08 4.85 -4.85
N GLU A 106 8.26 5.33 -5.23
CA GLU A 106 9.32 5.69 -4.28
C GLU A 106 8.89 6.84 -3.37
N ALA A 107 8.24 7.86 -3.92
CA ALA A 107 7.74 8.99 -3.15
C ALA A 107 6.65 8.55 -2.17
N ILE A 108 5.72 7.69 -2.59
CA ILE A 108 4.69 7.14 -1.71
C ILE A 108 5.33 6.31 -0.60
N PHE A 109 6.27 5.45 -0.95
CA PHE A 109 7.00 4.64 0.04
C PHE A 109 7.70 5.51 1.07
N ASN A 110 8.40 6.55 0.64
CA ASN A 110 9.05 7.49 1.55
C ASN A 110 8.04 8.19 2.46
N GLY A 111 6.86 8.52 1.94
CA GLY A 111 5.76 9.08 2.75
C GLY A 111 5.27 8.11 3.82
N VAL A 112 5.17 6.82 3.48
CA VAL A 112 4.81 5.77 4.45
C VAL A 112 5.86 5.66 5.56
N VAL A 113 7.14 5.66 5.19
CA VAL A 113 8.25 5.59 6.16
C VAL A 113 8.25 6.81 7.08
N ASP A 114 8.09 8.00 6.51
CA ASP A 114 8.05 9.24 7.29
C ASP A 114 6.88 9.23 8.28
N TYR A 115 5.70 8.79 7.84
CA TYR A 115 4.56 8.67 8.72
C TYR A 115 4.81 7.66 9.83
N ALA A 116 5.36 6.48 9.50
CA ALA A 116 5.68 5.45 10.48
C ALA A 116 6.65 5.99 11.55
N LYS A 117 7.66 6.73 11.14
CA LYS A 117 8.59 7.37 12.08
C LYS A 117 7.88 8.39 12.97
N SER A 118 6.96 9.17 12.40
CA SER A 118 6.24 10.22 13.13
C SER A 118 5.35 9.67 14.24
N ILE A 119 4.86 8.44 14.08
CA ILE A 119 3.99 7.79 15.08
C ILE A 119 4.75 6.76 15.93
N GLY A 120 6.07 6.70 15.82
CA GLY A 120 6.92 5.86 16.67
C GLY A 120 6.94 4.38 16.30
N CYS A 121 6.72 4.05 15.03
CA CYS A 121 6.84 2.66 14.57
C CYS A 121 8.29 2.18 14.61
N ASP A 122 8.47 0.92 14.99
CA ASP A 122 9.78 0.25 15.00
C ASP A 122 10.16 -0.26 13.61
N ALA A 123 9.18 -0.55 12.76
CA ALA A 123 9.41 -1.14 11.45
C ALA A 123 8.27 -0.85 10.48
N VAL A 124 8.59 -0.92 9.20
CA VAL A 124 7.63 -0.99 8.09
C VAL A 124 7.79 -2.38 7.47
N THR A 125 6.68 -3.10 7.30
CA THR A 125 6.69 -4.46 6.78
C THR A 125 5.75 -4.60 5.59
N LEU A 126 5.96 -5.62 4.77
CA LEU A 126 5.09 -5.94 3.64
C LEU A 126 5.27 -7.39 3.19
N ASN A 127 4.33 -7.86 2.37
CA ASN A 127 4.44 -9.15 1.70
C ASN A 127 4.38 -8.94 0.18
N VAL A 128 5.10 -9.78 -0.56
CA VAL A 128 5.11 -9.79 -2.02
C VAL A 128 4.78 -11.18 -2.52
N TRP A 129 3.84 -11.29 -3.47
CA TRP A 129 3.52 -12.57 -4.08
C TRP A 129 4.70 -13.09 -4.89
N SER A 130 4.98 -14.37 -4.75
CA SER A 130 5.96 -15.07 -5.59
C SER A 130 5.57 -14.92 -7.07
N GLY A 131 6.52 -14.55 -7.90
CA GLY A 131 6.27 -14.29 -9.32
C GLY A 131 6.08 -12.82 -9.67
N ASN A 132 5.89 -11.93 -8.68
CA ASN A 132 5.84 -10.50 -8.92
C ASN A 132 7.24 -9.89 -8.78
N ASP A 133 8.09 -10.18 -9.76
CA ASP A 133 9.50 -9.79 -9.73
C ASP A 133 9.71 -8.28 -9.73
N ARG A 134 8.84 -7.53 -10.41
CA ARG A 134 8.91 -6.07 -10.42
C ARG A 134 8.75 -5.48 -9.03
N ALA A 135 7.75 -5.95 -8.28
CA ALA A 135 7.51 -5.48 -6.92
C ALA A 135 8.66 -5.88 -6.00
N LEU A 136 9.14 -7.13 -6.13
CA LEU A 136 10.27 -7.62 -5.34
C LEU A 136 11.51 -6.78 -5.56
N HIS A 137 11.88 -6.50 -6.82
CA HIS A 137 13.02 -5.65 -7.13
C HIS A 137 12.87 -4.25 -6.57
N PHE A 138 11.68 -3.66 -6.67
CA PHE A 138 11.42 -2.34 -6.10
C PHE A 138 11.66 -2.31 -4.60
N TYR A 139 11.11 -3.29 -3.88
CA TYR A 139 11.25 -3.32 -2.41
C TYR A 139 12.67 -3.62 -1.97
N GLU A 140 13.39 -4.49 -2.68
CA GLU A 140 14.80 -4.74 -2.39
C GLU A 140 15.63 -3.45 -2.58
N LYS A 141 15.37 -2.70 -3.63
CA LYS A 141 16.01 -1.41 -3.88
C LYS A 141 15.73 -0.41 -2.75
N CYS A 142 14.55 -0.46 -2.15
CA CYS A 142 14.17 0.38 -1.01
C CYS A 142 14.77 -0.09 0.32
N GLY A 143 15.48 -1.19 0.35
CA GLY A 143 16.16 -1.70 1.54
C GLY A 143 15.39 -2.76 2.33
N PHE A 144 14.33 -3.31 1.79
CA PHE A 144 13.60 -4.41 2.43
C PHE A 144 14.39 -5.70 2.34
N ARG A 145 14.23 -6.53 3.37
CA ARG A 145 14.85 -7.87 3.42
C ARG A 145 13.78 -8.92 3.64
N PRO A 146 13.89 -10.11 2.99
CA PRO A 146 13.01 -11.22 3.28
C PRO A 146 13.11 -11.64 4.75
N GLN A 147 11.99 -11.91 5.39
CA GLN A 147 11.93 -12.44 6.75
C GLN A 147 11.73 -13.96 6.76
N LYS A 148 11.24 -14.51 5.66
CA LYS A 148 10.94 -15.95 5.55
C LYS A 148 11.47 -16.53 4.26
#